data_15eec9affc04b839b0fbcd32f0833d80
#
_entry.id   15eec9affc04b839b0fbcd32f0833d80
#
_cell.length_a   1.000
_cell.length_b   1.000
_cell.length_c   1.000
_cell.angle_alpha   90.00
_cell.angle_beta   90.00
_cell.angle_gamma   90.00
#
_symmetry.space_group_name_H-M   'P 1'
#
loop_
_entity.id
_entity.type
_entity.pdbx_description
1 polymer ?
#
loop_
_entity_poly.entity_id
_entity_poly.type
_entity_poly.pdbx_seq_one_letter_code
_entity_poly.pdbx_strand_id
1 'polypeptide(L)'
;MGQPARRVTLVIMRDDAPVMLIGESFIGAGADAAHINTVLGHRAGPVGAAWASALASPRRGHTAFVAVLRPGLPAKPLTLFVNKASIASDEHGALTWGAAQAGVAGGVADAVADEIISAADADELLLIAAVWVNPAARDAELVYRNNRTATREALRAGAAGGPAVADVLAGREYPANPYYSASPLSPDLPPLAQ
;
A
#
# COMPACT_ATOMS: atom_id res chain seq x y z
N MET A 1 -16.15 9.55 28.68
CA MET A 1 -16.41 8.12 28.47
C MET A 1 -16.19 7.87 26.98
N GLY A 2 -14.99 7.38 26.61
CA GLY A 2 -14.64 7.08 25.21
C GLY A 2 -15.28 5.76 24.82
N GLN A 3 -15.94 5.72 23.66
CA GLN A 3 -16.40 4.46 23.08
C GLN A 3 -15.17 3.59 22.74
N PRO A 4 -15.20 2.28 23.05
CA PRO A 4 -14.15 1.38 22.64
C PRO A 4 -14.14 1.29 21.11
N ALA A 5 -12.95 1.46 20.51
CA ALA A 5 -12.75 1.25 19.09
C ALA A 5 -13.25 -0.15 18.71
N ARG A 6 -14.22 -0.22 17.79
CA ARG A 6 -14.70 -1.49 17.25
C ARG A 6 -13.51 -2.23 16.63
N ARG A 7 -13.13 -3.35 17.22
CA ARG A 7 -12.23 -4.32 16.59
C ARG A 7 -12.89 -4.80 15.30
N VAL A 8 -12.31 -4.46 14.18
CA VAL A 8 -12.71 -5.01 12.89
C VAL A 8 -11.89 -6.27 12.68
N THR A 9 -12.38 -7.40 13.14
CA THR A 9 -11.82 -8.70 12.75
C THR A 9 -12.29 -8.97 11.33
N LEU A 10 -11.37 -8.95 10.38
CA LEU A 10 -11.65 -9.21 8.99
C LEU A 10 -11.93 -10.70 8.79
N VAL A 11 -13.18 -11.08 8.68
CA VAL A 11 -13.59 -12.39 8.14
C VAL A 11 -13.62 -12.25 6.62
N ILE A 12 -12.57 -12.76 5.95
CA ILE A 12 -12.41 -12.69 4.48
C ILE A 12 -13.35 -13.67 3.73
N MET A 13 -14.29 -14.27 4.43
CA MET A 13 -15.32 -15.13 3.85
C MET A 13 -16.67 -14.42 3.94
N ARG A 14 -17.00 -13.65 2.93
CA ARG A 14 -18.39 -13.31 2.62
C ARG A 14 -18.82 -14.11 1.41
N ASP A 15 -19.74 -15.05 1.63
CA ASP A 15 -20.53 -15.76 0.61
C ASP A 15 -19.78 -16.04 -0.71
N ASP A 16 -19.00 -17.12 -0.73
CA ASP A 16 -18.44 -17.81 -1.94
C ASP A 16 -17.68 -16.98 -3.00
N ALA A 17 -17.49 -15.67 -2.83
CA ALA A 17 -16.73 -14.85 -3.75
C ALA A 17 -15.34 -14.50 -3.18
N PRO A 18 -14.25 -14.66 -3.96
CA PRO A 18 -12.90 -14.24 -3.52
C PRO A 18 -12.86 -12.72 -3.36
N VAL A 19 -12.79 -12.26 -2.13
CA VAL A 19 -12.69 -10.83 -1.82
C VAL A 19 -11.30 -10.33 -2.18
N MET A 20 -11.23 -9.26 -2.95
CA MET A 20 -10.01 -8.50 -3.21
C MET A 20 -10.10 -7.18 -2.44
N LEU A 21 -9.17 -6.95 -1.51
CA LEU A 21 -9.11 -5.76 -0.68
C LEU A 21 -8.03 -4.83 -1.24
N ILE A 22 -8.43 -3.62 -1.59
CA ILE A 22 -7.53 -2.60 -2.12
C ILE A 22 -7.40 -1.49 -1.08
N GLY A 23 -6.16 -1.16 -0.74
CA GLY A 23 -5.84 -0.07 0.17
C GLY A 23 -4.82 0.88 -0.43
N GLU A 24 -4.86 2.11 0.05
CA GLU A 24 -3.93 3.17 -0.33
C GLU A 24 -3.54 3.94 0.93
N SER A 25 -2.26 4.36 1.00
CA SER A 25 -1.80 5.27 2.04
C SER A 25 -0.60 6.09 1.58
N PHE A 26 -0.59 7.33 2.03
CA PHE A 26 0.51 8.26 1.85
C PHE A 26 0.98 8.74 3.22
N ILE A 27 2.26 8.52 3.55
CA ILE A 27 2.85 8.87 4.85
C ILE A 27 4.12 9.69 4.67
N GLY A 28 4.26 10.73 5.49
CA GLY A 28 5.40 11.63 5.47
C GLY A 28 5.24 12.80 4.50
N ALA A 29 6.32 13.53 4.31
CA ALA A 29 6.40 14.70 3.42
C ALA A 29 7.76 14.76 2.72
N GLY A 30 7.82 15.53 1.64
CA GLY A 30 9.06 15.70 0.86
C GLY A 30 9.52 14.44 0.15
N ALA A 31 10.82 14.32 -0.05
CA ALA A 31 11.40 13.24 -0.84
C ALA A 31 11.34 11.87 -0.14
N ASP A 32 11.39 11.83 1.20
CA ASP A 32 11.40 10.57 1.96
C ASP A 32 9.99 10.06 2.29
N ALA A 33 8.93 10.69 1.75
CA ALA A 33 7.56 10.24 1.88
C ALA A 33 7.34 8.89 1.19
N ALA A 34 6.42 8.10 1.73
CA ALA A 34 6.01 6.82 1.18
C ALA A 34 4.60 6.88 0.59
N HIS A 35 4.41 6.30 -0.58
CA HIS A 35 3.11 6.06 -1.18
C HIS A 35 2.95 4.58 -1.52
N ILE A 36 2.02 3.93 -0.84
CA ILE A 36 1.78 2.50 -0.94
C ILE A 36 0.35 2.24 -1.44
N ASN A 37 0.24 1.38 -2.44
CA ASN A 37 -1.02 0.75 -2.79
C ASN A 37 -0.93 -0.76 -2.48
N THR A 38 -1.93 -1.31 -1.82
CA THR A 38 -2.00 -2.73 -1.47
C THR A 38 -3.16 -3.41 -2.18
N VAL A 39 -2.93 -4.65 -2.61
CA VAL A 39 -3.98 -5.55 -3.11
C VAL A 39 -3.82 -6.86 -2.36
N LEU A 40 -4.73 -7.13 -1.43
CA LEU A 40 -4.76 -8.34 -0.61
C LEU A 40 -5.91 -9.24 -1.04
N GLY A 41 -5.68 -10.54 -1.14
CA GLY A 41 -6.74 -11.49 -1.45
C GLY A 41 -6.27 -12.94 -1.42
N HIS A 42 -7.19 -13.86 -1.63
CA HIS A 42 -6.93 -15.29 -1.55
C HIS A 42 -6.00 -15.78 -2.66
N ARG A 43 -5.07 -16.68 -2.32
CA ARG A 43 -4.06 -17.24 -3.25
C ARG A 43 -4.69 -17.98 -4.45
N ALA A 44 -5.84 -18.57 -4.27
CA ALA A 44 -6.60 -19.23 -5.34
C ALA A 44 -7.47 -18.28 -6.17
N GLY A 45 -7.49 -16.98 -5.81
CA GLY A 45 -8.30 -15.95 -6.47
C GLY A 45 -7.50 -15.11 -7.49
N PRO A 46 -8.11 -14.00 -7.94
CA PRO A 46 -7.48 -13.11 -8.94
C PRO A 46 -6.16 -12.51 -8.45
N VAL A 47 -6.01 -12.28 -7.15
CA VAL A 47 -4.75 -11.76 -6.56
C VAL A 47 -3.62 -12.76 -6.72
N GLY A 48 -3.90 -14.06 -6.55
CA GLY A 48 -2.90 -15.13 -6.77
C GLY A 48 -2.39 -15.18 -8.21
N ALA A 49 -3.29 -15.07 -9.18
CA ALA A 49 -2.92 -15.04 -10.60
C ALA A 49 -2.09 -13.80 -10.93
N ALA A 50 -2.49 -12.61 -10.43
CA ALA A 50 -1.76 -11.35 -10.62
C ALA A 50 -0.38 -11.39 -9.96
N TRP A 51 -0.28 -11.94 -8.75
CA TRP A 51 0.96 -12.10 -7.99
C TRP A 51 1.97 -12.97 -8.73
N ALA A 52 1.53 -14.15 -9.19
CA ALA A 52 2.38 -15.06 -9.94
C ALA A 52 2.84 -14.45 -11.27
N SER A 53 1.93 -13.78 -12.00
CA SER A 53 2.23 -13.12 -13.27
C SER A 53 3.23 -11.97 -13.09
N ALA A 54 3.07 -11.15 -12.06
CA ALA A 54 3.97 -10.03 -11.80
C ALA A 54 5.38 -10.49 -11.42
N LEU A 55 5.51 -11.58 -10.65
CA LEU A 55 6.81 -12.15 -10.31
C LEU A 55 7.50 -12.78 -11.51
N ALA A 56 6.73 -13.47 -12.38
CA ALA A 56 7.27 -14.17 -13.56
C ALA A 56 7.57 -13.24 -14.74
N SER A 57 7.03 -12.02 -14.77
CA SER A 57 7.11 -11.10 -15.91
C SER A 57 7.62 -9.72 -15.48
N PRO A 58 8.89 -9.60 -15.02
CA PRO A 58 9.44 -8.31 -14.62
C PRO A 58 9.46 -7.34 -15.80
N ARG A 59 9.12 -6.08 -15.51
CA ARG A 59 9.14 -5.00 -16.50
C ARG A 59 10.03 -3.87 -16.01
N ARG A 60 10.62 -3.13 -16.94
CA ARG A 60 11.42 -1.96 -16.61
C ARG A 60 10.61 -0.98 -15.77
N GLY A 61 11.13 -0.57 -14.61
CA GLY A 61 10.47 0.32 -13.67
C GLY A 61 9.43 -0.35 -12.74
N HIS A 62 9.12 -1.63 -12.97
CA HIS A 62 8.14 -2.40 -12.19
C HIS A 62 8.69 -3.78 -11.83
N THR A 63 9.90 -3.80 -11.26
CA THR A 63 10.52 -5.04 -10.80
C THR A 63 9.81 -5.55 -9.56
N ALA A 64 9.41 -6.82 -9.60
CA ALA A 64 8.71 -7.48 -8.51
C ALA A 64 9.63 -8.51 -7.83
N PHE A 65 9.56 -8.57 -6.50
CA PHE A 65 10.26 -9.56 -5.69
C PHE A 65 9.53 -9.79 -4.36
N VAL A 66 9.81 -10.91 -3.71
CA VAL A 66 9.18 -11.25 -2.42
C VAL A 66 9.80 -10.41 -1.30
N ALA A 67 8.97 -9.68 -0.57
CA ALA A 67 9.41 -8.90 0.59
C ALA A 67 9.79 -9.79 1.76
N VAL A 68 10.92 -9.51 2.41
CA VAL A 68 11.45 -10.29 3.52
C VAL A 68 11.71 -9.42 4.75
N LEU A 69 11.45 -9.95 5.94
CA LEU A 69 11.87 -9.35 7.21
C LEU A 69 13.39 -9.50 7.42
N ARG A 70 13.95 -10.60 6.92
CA ARG A 70 15.39 -10.90 6.84
C ARG A 70 15.60 -12.06 5.87
N PRO A 71 16.82 -12.31 5.42
CA PRO A 71 17.10 -13.47 4.56
C PRO A 71 16.52 -14.77 5.13
N GLY A 72 15.76 -15.49 4.31
CA GLY A 72 15.08 -16.73 4.69
C GLY A 72 13.79 -16.56 5.50
N LEU A 73 13.35 -15.32 5.77
CA LEU A 73 12.10 -15.04 6.48
C LEU A 73 11.23 -14.07 5.69
N PRO A 74 10.46 -14.54 4.71
CA PRO A 74 9.52 -13.69 3.97
C PRO A 74 8.39 -13.19 4.88
N ALA A 75 7.82 -12.03 4.55
CA ALA A 75 6.62 -11.52 5.19
C ALA A 75 5.43 -12.46 4.95
N LYS A 76 4.53 -12.52 5.92
CA LYS A 76 3.26 -13.26 5.83
C LYS A 76 2.07 -12.34 6.11
N PRO A 77 1.05 -12.33 5.20
CA PRO A 77 0.94 -13.06 3.91
C PRO A 77 2.14 -12.85 3.00
N LEU A 78 2.43 -13.83 2.12
CA LEU A 78 3.53 -13.67 1.16
C LEU A 78 3.28 -12.42 0.33
N THR A 79 4.20 -11.48 0.44
CA THR A 79 4.07 -10.12 -0.08
C THR A 79 4.99 -9.91 -1.28
N LEU A 80 4.40 -9.55 -2.40
CA LEU A 80 5.14 -9.11 -3.58
C LEU A 80 5.36 -7.60 -3.49
N PHE A 81 6.61 -7.19 -3.36
CA PHE A 81 7.00 -5.79 -3.51
C PHE A 81 7.10 -5.47 -5.00
N VAL A 82 6.35 -4.48 -5.47
CA VAL A 82 6.40 -4.02 -6.86
C VAL A 82 6.85 -2.57 -6.87
N ASN A 83 8.06 -2.33 -7.38
CA ASN A 83 8.58 -0.98 -7.55
C ASN A 83 7.80 -0.24 -8.66
N LYS A 84 7.30 0.96 -8.37
CA LYS A 84 6.54 1.80 -9.32
C LYS A 84 7.40 2.80 -10.08
N ALA A 85 8.65 3.01 -9.69
CA ALA A 85 9.57 3.94 -10.34
C ALA A 85 10.80 3.22 -10.88
N SER A 86 11.30 3.62 -12.04
CA SER A 86 12.61 3.16 -12.50
C SER A 86 13.69 3.59 -11.52
N ILE A 87 14.65 2.72 -11.24
CA ILE A 87 15.79 3.05 -10.38
C ILE A 87 16.66 4.11 -11.09
N ALA A 88 16.85 5.24 -10.43
CA ALA A 88 17.55 6.40 -10.98
C ALA A 88 19.05 6.43 -10.63
N SER A 89 19.45 5.77 -9.54
CA SER A 89 20.84 5.70 -9.06
C SER A 89 21.01 4.51 -8.13
N ASP A 90 22.25 4.17 -7.79
CA ASP A 90 22.58 3.12 -6.82
C ASP A 90 21.99 3.44 -5.43
N GLU A 91 22.05 4.71 -5.02
CA GLU A 91 21.46 5.18 -3.76
C GLU A 91 19.93 5.00 -3.75
N HIS A 92 19.25 5.40 -4.83
CA HIS A 92 17.81 5.16 -4.98
C HIS A 92 17.47 3.67 -4.97
N GLY A 93 18.30 2.82 -5.58
CA GLY A 93 18.20 1.38 -5.53
C GLY A 93 18.34 0.83 -4.11
N ALA A 94 19.35 1.29 -3.37
CA ALA A 94 19.57 0.89 -1.98
C ALA A 94 18.40 1.28 -1.07
N LEU A 95 17.83 2.47 -1.24
CA LEU A 95 16.64 2.90 -0.50
C LEU A 95 15.40 2.07 -0.87
N THR A 96 15.21 1.79 -2.16
CA THR A 96 14.03 1.05 -2.65
C THR A 96 14.08 -0.41 -2.20
N TRP A 97 15.19 -1.11 -2.48
CA TRP A 97 15.32 -2.55 -2.20
C TRP A 97 15.77 -2.87 -0.78
N GLY A 98 16.29 -1.87 -0.07
CA GLY A 98 16.67 -1.96 1.34
C GLY A 98 15.59 -1.40 2.26
N ALA A 99 15.65 -0.08 2.50
CA ALA A 99 14.83 0.59 3.52
C ALA A 99 13.31 0.47 3.27
N ALA A 100 12.85 0.75 2.04
CA ALA A 100 11.43 0.67 1.70
C ALA A 100 10.92 -0.78 1.75
N GLN A 101 11.69 -1.74 1.22
CA GLN A 101 11.34 -3.16 1.29
C GLN A 101 11.23 -3.66 2.73
N ALA A 102 12.20 -3.31 3.59
CA ALA A 102 12.16 -3.67 5.00
C ALA A 102 10.95 -3.03 5.71
N GLY A 103 10.63 -1.78 5.37
CA GLY A 103 9.45 -1.07 5.85
C GLY A 103 8.17 -1.79 5.46
N VAL A 104 8.02 -2.18 4.20
CA VAL A 104 6.85 -2.93 3.71
C VAL A 104 6.71 -4.25 4.47
N ALA A 105 7.79 -5.04 4.59
CA ALA A 105 7.75 -6.30 5.31
C ALA A 105 7.36 -6.12 6.79
N GLY A 106 7.91 -5.08 7.45
CA GLY A 106 7.56 -4.72 8.82
C GLY A 106 6.11 -4.29 8.97
N GLY A 107 5.60 -3.46 8.03
CA GLY A 107 4.19 -3.02 8.04
C GLY A 107 3.19 -4.16 7.83
N VAL A 108 3.54 -5.18 7.04
CA VAL A 108 2.74 -6.41 6.91
C VAL A 108 2.72 -7.18 8.24
N ALA A 109 3.88 -7.33 8.88
CA ALA A 109 3.96 -7.99 10.20
C ALA A 109 3.14 -7.23 11.26
N ASP A 110 3.20 -5.89 11.27
CA ASP A 110 2.37 -5.05 12.14
C ASP A 110 0.87 -5.25 11.87
N ALA A 111 0.46 -5.35 10.61
CA ALA A 111 -0.94 -5.58 10.25
C ALA A 111 -1.47 -6.93 10.76
N VAL A 112 -0.63 -7.96 10.80
CA VAL A 112 -0.97 -9.26 11.41
C VAL A 112 -0.99 -9.14 12.93
N ALA A 113 -0.01 -8.47 13.54
CA ALA A 113 0.04 -8.28 15.00
C ALA A 113 -1.13 -7.45 15.53
N ASP A 114 -1.62 -6.49 14.74
CA ASP A 114 -2.78 -5.65 15.06
C ASP A 114 -4.13 -6.31 14.70
N GLU A 115 -4.13 -7.56 14.25
CA GLU A 115 -5.32 -8.31 13.82
C GLU A 115 -6.08 -7.65 12.63
N ILE A 116 -5.41 -6.77 11.86
CA ILE A 116 -5.95 -6.24 10.59
C ILE A 116 -6.03 -7.39 9.57
N ILE A 117 -5.03 -8.26 9.59
CA ILE A 117 -5.00 -9.53 8.85
C ILE A 117 -5.01 -10.64 9.90
N SER A 118 -5.93 -11.59 9.75
CA SER A 118 -5.96 -12.77 10.63
C SER A 118 -4.69 -13.62 10.45
N ALA A 119 -4.00 -13.92 11.53
CA ALA A 119 -2.83 -14.81 11.50
C ALA A 119 -3.18 -16.22 10.98
N ALA A 120 -4.40 -16.69 11.24
CA ALA A 120 -4.88 -17.99 10.77
C ALA A 120 -5.04 -18.04 9.23
N ASP A 121 -5.35 -16.88 8.61
CA ASP A 121 -5.58 -16.78 7.18
C ASP A 121 -4.30 -16.39 6.39
N ALA A 122 -3.22 -16.02 7.10
CA ALA A 122 -2.02 -15.45 6.49
C ALA A 122 -1.32 -16.37 5.46
N ASP A 123 -1.48 -17.69 5.56
CA ASP A 123 -0.96 -18.66 4.60
C ASP A 123 -1.83 -18.82 3.35
N GLU A 124 -3.11 -18.51 3.43
CA GLU A 124 -4.06 -18.60 2.33
C GLU A 124 -4.17 -17.28 1.53
N LEU A 125 -3.55 -16.20 2.04
CA LEU A 125 -3.58 -14.90 1.43
C LEU A 125 -2.27 -14.58 0.72
N LEU A 126 -2.37 -13.73 -0.31
CA LEU A 126 -1.26 -13.09 -1.00
C LEU A 126 -1.47 -11.58 -1.02
N LEU A 127 -0.37 -10.85 -0.90
CA LEU A 127 -0.35 -9.40 -0.94
C LEU A 127 0.53 -8.91 -2.11
N ILE A 128 0.03 -7.93 -2.84
CA ILE A 128 0.82 -7.10 -3.75
C ILE A 128 0.93 -5.72 -3.12
N ALA A 129 2.15 -5.27 -2.85
CA ALA A 129 2.45 -3.92 -2.39
C ALA A 129 3.15 -3.16 -3.53
N ALA A 130 2.44 -2.22 -4.13
CA ALA A 130 2.99 -1.34 -5.15
C ALA A 130 3.56 -0.09 -4.47
N VAL A 131 4.88 0.09 -4.58
CA VAL A 131 5.67 1.02 -3.77
C VAL A 131 6.33 2.06 -4.66
N TRP A 132 6.17 3.32 -4.28
CA TRP A 132 6.90 4.41 -4.90
C TRP A 132 7.88 5.02 -3.90
N VAL A 133 9.15 5.06 -4.29
CA VAL A 133 10.23 5.75 -3.58
C VAL A 133 10.72 6.88 -4.48
N ASN A 134 10.80 8.08 -3.93
CA ASN A 134 11.26 9.24 -4.68
C ASN A 134 12.77 9.10 -5.00
N PRO A 135 13.20 9.31 -6.26
CA PRO A 135 14.63 9.31 -6.61
C PRO A 135 15.47 10.35 -5.84
N ALA A 136 14.84 11.38 -5.28
CA ALA A 136 15.48 12.37 -4.45
C ALA A 136 15.50 12.02 -2.94
N ALA A 137 14.95 10.87 -2.54
CA ALA A 137 15.03 10.39 -1.16
C ALA A 137 16.48 10.18 -0.70
N ARG A 138 16.76 10.45 0.58
CA ARG A 138 18.12 10.35 1.13
C ARG A 138 18.17 9.74 2.53
N ASP A 139 17.11 9.83 3.30
CA ASP A 139 17.06 9.33 4.68
C ASP A 139 16.48 7.91 4.72
N ALA A 140 17.37 6.92 4.85
CA ALA A 140 16.98 5.51 4.89
C ALA A 140 16.04 5.16 6.06
N GLU A 141 16.23 5.84 7.22
CA GLU A 141 15.41 5.58 8.39
C GLU A 141 14.00 6.17 8.22
N LEU A 142 13.88 7.37 7.62
CA LEU A 142 12.59 7.94 7.28
C LEU A 142 11.88 7.12 6.19
N VAL A 143 12.59 6.71 5.15
CA VAL A 143 12.03 5.83 4.10
C VAL A 143 11.53 4.53 4.72
N TYR A 144 12.30 3.89 5.60
CA TYR A 144 11.88 2.68 6.31
C TYR A 144 10.61 2.91 7.13
N ARG A 145 10.60 3.91 8.03
CA ARG A 145 9.46 4.18 8.92
C ARG A 145 8.21 4.56 8.14
N ASN A 146 8.34 5.43 7.14
CA ASN A 146 7.22 5.88 6.33
C ASN A 146 6.60 4.73 5.54
N ASN A 147 7.42 3.86 4.92
CA ASN A 147 6.91 2.68 4.21
C ASN A 147 6.27 1.66 5.17
N ARG A 148 6.83 1.46 6.38
CA ARG A 148 6.23 0.59 7.40
C ARG A 148 4.84 1.06 7.80
N THR A 149 4.73 2.35 8.15
CA THR A 149 3.45 2.95 8.53
C THR A 149 2.47 2.96 7.35
N ALA A 150 2.90 3.38 6.17
CA ALA A 150 2.04 3.44 4.99
C ALA A 150 1.49 2.06 4.61
N THR A 151 2.30 1.01 4.68
CA THR A 151 1.84 -0.36 4.40
C THR A 151 0.76 -0.80 5.39
N ARG A 152 0.99 -0.60 6.68
CA ARG A 152 0.01 -0.94 7.73
C ARG A 152 -1.30 -0.16 7.55
N GLU A 153 -1.23 1.16 7.28
CA GLU A 153 -2.42 1.99 7.09
C GLU A 153 -3.15 1.68 5.78
N ALA A 154 -2.44 1.38 4.68
CA ALA A 154 -3.06 0.91 3.45
C ALA A 154 -3.83 -0.41 3.66
N LEU A 155 -3.25 -1.36 4.38
CA LEU A 155 -3.93 -2.63 4.73
C LEU A 155 -5.15 -2.38 5.60
N ARG A 156 -5.08 -1.46 6.58
CA ARG A 156 -6.22 -1.06 7.41
C ARG A 156 -7.34 -0.44 6.58
N ALA A 157 -7.00 0.48 5.66
CA ALA A 157 -7.96 1.11 4.76
C ALA A 157 -8.66 0.09 3.86
N GLY A 158 -7.89 -0.85 3.28
CA GLY A 158 -8.44 -1.95 2.47
C GLY A 158 -9.37 -2.86 3.27
N ALA A 159 -8.99 -3.21 4.51
CA ALA A 159 -9.81 -4.03 5.40
C ALA A 159 -11.13 -3.34 5.80
N ALA A 160 -11.13 -2.01 5.92
CA ALA A 160 -12.33 -1.22 6.18
C ALA A 160 -13.27 -1.09 4.97
N GLY A 161 -12.87 -1.57 3.79
CA GLY A 161 -13.67 -1.47 2.56
C GLY A 161 -13.49 -0.16 1.80
N GLY A 162 -12.46 0.63 2.14
CA GLY A 162 -12.19 1.93 1.54
C GLY A 162 -13.15 3.03 2.01
N PRO A 163 -13.04 4.25 1.43
CA PRO A 163 -13.90 5.37 1.77
C PRO A 163 -15.34 5.17 1.25
N ALA A 164 -16.31 5.73 1.96
CA ALA A 164 -17.66 5.76 1.46
C ALA A 164 -17.76 6.70 0.23
N VAL A 165 -18.66 6.40 -0.70
CA VAL A 165 -18.87 7.25 -1.89
C VAL A 165 -19.20 8.71 -1.51
N ALA A 166 -19.92 8.92 -0.40
CA ALA A 166 -20.22 10.24 0.12
C ALA A 166 -18.97 11.04 0.47
N ASP A 167 -17.94 10.40 1.07
CA ASP A 167 -16.67 11.05 1.41
C ASP A 167 -15.90 11.45 0.16
N VAL A 168 -15.89 10.57 -0.86
CA VAL A 168 -15.27 10.86 -2.16
C VAL A 168 -15.94 12.06 -2.83
N LEU A 169 -17.29 12.10 -2.83
CA LEU A 169 -18.05 13.21 -3.40
C LEU A 169 -17.83 14.52 -2.63
N ALA A 170 -17.71 14.47 -1.30
CA ALA A 170 -17.41 15.64 -0.49
C ALA A 170 -16.00 16.21 -0.78
N GLY A 171 -15.03 15.33 -1.06
CA GLY A 171 -13.65 15.73 -1.38
C GLY A 171 -13.40 16.17 -2.82
N ARG A 172 -14.36 16.04 -3.72
CA ARG A 172 -14.14 16.19 -5.16
C ARG A 172 -13.67 17.58 -5.62
N GLU A 173 -14.05 18.63 -4.90
CA GLU A 173 -13.75 20.01 -5.30
C GLU A 173 -12.35 20.46 -4.91
N TYR A 174 -11.75 19.79 -3.92
CA TYR A 174 -10.45 20.14 -3.38
C TYR A 174 -9.53 18.92 -3.30
N PRO A 175 -9.23 18.24 -4.43
CA PRO A 175 -8.31 17.11 -4.40
C PRO A 175 -6.93 17.60 -3.98
N ALA A 176 -6.32 16.87 -3.04
CA ALA A 176 -4.99 17.18 -2.53
C ALA A 176 -4.18 15.91 -2.34
N ASN A 177 -2.88 16.04 -2.51
CA ASN A 177 -1.89 15.04 -2.13
C ASN A 177 -0.61 15.77 -1.67
N PRO A 178 0.43 15.09 -1.16
CA PRO A 178 1.64 15.74 -0.67
C PRO A 178 2.41 16.60 -1.69
N TYR A 179 2.09 16.49 -2.96
CA TYR A 179 2.73 17.26 -4.06
C TYR A 179 1.82 18.29 -4.70
N TYR A 180 0.52 18.25 -4.40
CA TYR A 180 -0.46 19.13 -5.00
C TYR A 180 -1.65 19.37 -4.07
N SER A 181 -2.12 20.60 -4.02
CA SER A 181 -3.42 20.96 -3.42
C SER A 181 -4.18 21.84 -4.41
N ALA A 182 -5.40 21.45 -4.74
CA ALA A 182 -6.26 22.28 -5.55
C ALA A 182 -6.59 23.57 -4.78
N SER A 183 -6.41 24.72 -5.44
CA SER A 183 -6.96 25.97 -4.95
C SER A 183 -8.47 26.00 -5.19
N PRO A 184 -9.26 26.69 -4.36
CA PRO A 184 -10.65 26.96 -4.68
C PRO A 184 -10.76 27.51 -6.11
N LEU A 185 -11.62 26.92 -6.92
CA LEU A 185 -11.88 27.44 -8.26
C LEU A 185 -12.30 28.90 -8.11
N SER A 186 -11.60 29.81 -8.81
CA SER A 186 -12.03 31.21 -8.87
C SER A 186 -13.45 31.23 -9.43
N PRO A 187 -14.40 31.98 -8.85
CA PRO A 187 -15.78 32.04 -9.35
C PRO A 187 -15.88 32.52 -10.80
N ASP A 188 -14.80 33.05 -11.38
CA ASP A 188 -14.73 33.57 -12.75
C ASP A 188 -14.26 32.52 -13.81
N LEU A 189 -14.04 31.27 -13.44
CA LEU A 189 -13.73 30.21 -14.42
C LEU A 189 -15.04 29.75 -15.10
N PRO A 190 -15.11 29.78 -16.46
CA PRO A 190 -16.26 29.26 -17.17
C PRO A 190 -16.46 27.76 -16.85
N PRO A 191 -17.70 27.26 -16.80
CA PRO A 191 -17.97 25.85 -16.59
C PRO A 191 -17.26 25.02 -17.65
N LEU A 192 -16.64 23.90 -17.22
CA LEU A 192 -16.02 22.94 -18.13
C LEU A 192 -17.05 22.54 -19.19
N ALA A 193 -16.69 22.69 -20.46
CA ALA A 193 -17.54 22.27 -21.57
C ALA A 193 -17.82 20.76 -21.43
N GLN A 194 -19.12 20.41 -21.50
CA GLN A 194 -19.59 19.02 -21.48
C GLN A 194 -19.23 18.29 -22.77
#